data_dd7eec12fb7bb8f8890bfe93829f18f6
#
_entry.id   dd7eec12fb7bb8f8890bfe93829f18f6
#
_cell.length_a   1.000
_cell.length_b   1.000
_cell.length_c   1.000
_cell.angle_alpha   90.00
_cell.angle_beta   90.00
_cell.angle_gamma   90.00
#
_symmetry.space_group_name_H-M   'P 1'
#
loop_
_entity.id
_entity.type
_entity.pdbx_description
1 polymer ?
#
loop_
_entity_poly.entity_id
_entity_poly.type
_entity_poly.pdbx_seq_one_letter_code
_entity_poly.pdbx_strand_id
1 'polypeptide(L)'
;MQPPPSNNRIFNFSPGPATLPESVLQKAASELVALPGVGSSILEVSHRGPVFTKYMNVARDGLRTLLAVPEDYEILFLQGGSRLQFAMIPMNFQRPQEKPAAYAITGSWGKKAFSEAQVTGNATAVWDGGADHYRSLPEQPFNLDPNQYSYCYYVSNETIQGVQFADEPDSGKIPLVCD
;
A
#
# COMPACT_ATOMS: atom_id res chain seq x y z
N MET A 1 2.90 33.22 -12.32
CA MET A 1 3.11 32.48 -13.59
C MET A 1 3.95 31.25 -13.24
N GLN A 2 3.44 30.03 -13.44
CA GLN A 2 4.28 28.86 -13.39
C GLN A 2 5.26 28.91 -14.57
N PRO A 3 6.56 28.57 -14.39
CA PRO A 3 7.46 28.42 -15.52
C PRO A 3 6.91 27.34 -16.46
N PRO A 4 7.11 27.47 -17.77
CA PRO A 4 6.70 26.42 -18.69
C PRO A 4 7.37 25.10 -18.30
N PRO A 5 6.69 23.95 -18.44
CA PRO A 5 7.28 22.68 -18.15
C PRO A 5 8.60 22.53 -18.90
N SER A 6 9.61 21.99 -18.24
CA SER A 6 10.89 21.71 -18.88
C SER A 6 10.61 20.80 -20.08
N ASN A 7 10.89 21.25 -21.29
CA ASN A 7 10.53 20.62 -22.56
C ASN A 7 11.09 19.20 -22.77
N ASN A 8 11.76 18.62 -21.77
CA ASN A 8 12.41 17.30 -21.85
C ASN A 8 11.72 16.20 -21.03
N ARG A 9 10.59 16.48 -20.36
CA ARG A 9 9.88 15.44 -19.61
C ARG A 9 8.97 14.65 -20.56
N ILE A 10 9.16 13.33 -20.57
CA ILE A 10 8.31 12.40 -21.32
C ILE A 10 6.98 12.14 -20.57
N PHE A 11 5.97 11.71 -21.29
CA PHE A 11 4.78 11.13 -20.70
C PHE A 11 5.13 9.78 -20.10
N ASN A 12 4.95 9.62 -18.80
CA ASN A 12 5.22 8.38 -18.09
C ASN A 12 3.91 7.78 -17.57
N PHE A 13 3.56 6.61 -18.08
CA PHE A 13 2.38 5.81 -17.70
C PHE A 13 2.79 4.52 -17.01
N SER A 14 3.98 4.47 -16.40
CA SER A 14 4.43 3.26 -15.69
C SER A 14 3.55 2.96 -14.47
N PRO A 15 3.20 1.67 -14.24
CA PRO A 15 2.38 1.25 -13.12
C PRO A 15 3.23 1.14 -11.84
N GLY A 16 3.37 2.25 -11.12
CA GLY A 16 4.17 2.32 -9.89
C GLY A 16 5.15 3.48 -9.90
N PRO A 17 6.27 3.47 -10.68
CA PRO A 17 7.18 4.61 -10.77
C PRO A 17 6.54 5.76 -11.59
N ALA A 18 5.48 6.34 -11.04
CA ALA A 18 4.62 7.31 -11.69
C ALA A 18 5.26 8.69 -11.76
N THR A 19 4.67 9.55 -12.60
CA THR A 19 5.06 10.94 -12.74
C THR A 19 4.76 11.74 -11.46
N LEU A 20 5.79 12.37 -10.88
CA LEU A 20 5.61 13.35 -9.81
C LEU A 20 5.35 14.75 -10.39
N PRO A 21 4.57 15.60 -9.71
CA PRO A 21 4.43 17.00 -10.08
C PRO A 21 5.79 17.70 -10.13
N GLU A 22 6.03 18.49 -11.17
CA GLU A 22 7.32 19.16 -11.36
C GLU A 22 7.65 20.12 -10.20
N SER A 23 6.66 20.83 -9.66
CA SER A 23 6.83 21.69 -8.50
C SER A 23 7.34 20.95 -7.25
N VAL A 24 6.93 19.69 -7.06
CA VAL A 24 7.42 18.83 -5.97
C VAL A 24 8.87 18.45 -6.19
N LEU A 25 9.24 18.09 -7.43
CA LEU A 25 10.63 17.77 -7.78
C LEU A 25 11.56 18.97 -7.64
N GLN A 26 11.13 20.15 -8.07
CA GLN A 26 11.89 21.39 -7.94
C GLN A 26 12.10 21.76 -6.47
N LYS A 27 11.05 21.62 -5.64
CA LYS A 27 11.16 21.84 -4.21
C LYS A 27 12.14 20.86 -3.57
N ALA A 28 12.00 19.57 -3.84
CA ALA A 28 12.90 18.54 -3.33
C ALA A 28 14.36 18.83 -3.74
N ALA A 29 14.60 19.21 -4.99
CA ALA A 29 15.94 19.55 -5.49
C ALA A 29 16.53 20.78 -4.79
N SER A 30 15.73 21.83 -4.55
CA SER A 30 16.19 23.05 -3.88
C SER A 30 16.52 22.87 -2.41
N GLU A 31 15.88 21.90 -1.76
CA GLU A 31 16.04 21.61 -0.33
C GLU A 31 16.98 20.41 -0.06
N LEU A 32 17.44 19.71 -1.12
CA LEU A 32 18.23 18.49 -0.98
C LEU A 32 19.60 18.74 -0.35
N VAL A 33 20.27 19.83 -0.69
CA VAL A 33 21.60 20.18 -0.16
C VAL A 33 21.50 20.73 1.26
N ALA A 34 20.53 21.61 1.48
CA ALA A 34 20.33 22.21 2.81
C ALA A 34 18.86 22.59 3.01
N LEU A 35 18.26 22.06 4.06
CA LEU A 35 16.91 22.44 4.47
C LEU A 35 16.89 23.88 4.98
N PRO A 36 15.87 24.68 4.62
CA PRO A 36 15.71 26.06 5.10
C PRO A 36 15.70 26.14 6.63
N GLY A 37 16.57 26.97 7.20
CA GLY A 37 16.67 27.18 8.63
C GLY A 37 17.35 26.05 9.43
N VAL A 38 17.86 25.01 8.73
CA VAL A 38 18.60 23.89 9.36
C VAL A 38 20.08 23.92 8.94
N GLY A 39 20.35 24.20 7.65
CA GLY A 39 21.72 24.27 7.11
C GLY A 39 22.33 22.90 6.79
N SER A 40 21.58 21.81 6.86
CA SER A 40 21.99 20.47 6.44
C SER A 40 20.87 19.79 5.63
N SER A 41 21.22 18.79 4.83
CA SER A 41 20.28 17.99 4.07
C SER A 41 19.34 17.19 4.98
N ILE A 42 18.12 16.89 4.51
CA ILE A 42 17.24 15.92 5.16
C ILE A 42 17.89 14.52 5.28
N LEU A 43 18.80 14.20 4.36
CA LEU A 43 19.55 12.94 4.36
C LEU A 43 20.62 12.86 5.45
N GLU A 44 21.00 13.99 6.04
CA GLU A 44 22.02 14.11 7.06
C GLU A 44 21.46 14.31 8.47
N VAL A 45 20.14 14.57 8.60
CA VAL A 45 19.52 14.74 9.92
C VAL A 45 19.18 13.41 10.57
N SER A 46 19.37 13.33 11.88
CA SER A 46 19.03 12.12 12.65
C SER A 46 17.52 11.90 12.65
N HIS A 47 17.08 10.67 12.36
CA HIS A 47 15.67 10.26 12.47
C HIS A 47 15.11 10.38 13.91
N ARG A 48 15.96 10.53 14.92
CA ARG A 48 15.58 10.78 16.33
C ARG A 48 15.55 12.27 16.68
N GLY A 49 15.96 13.13 15.74
CA GLY A 49 16.04 14.57 15.95
C GLY A 49 14.73 15.31 15.70
N PRO A 50 14.57 16.51 16.28
CA PRO A 50 13.34 17.30 16.16
C PRO A 50 13.06 17.73 14.73
N VAL A 51 14.09 17.93 13.89
CA VAL A 51 13.94 18.27 12.48
C VAL A 51 13.23 17.14 11.74
N PHE A 52 13.71 15.91 11.86
CA PHE A 52 13.10 14.75 11.22
C PHE A 52 11.66 14.52 11.72
N THR A 53 11.46 14.61 13.04
CA THR A 53 10.13 14.47 13.66
C THR A 53 9.13 15.47 13.10
N LYS A 54 9.56 16.73 12.86
CA LYS A 54 8.72 17.75 12.24
C LYS A 54 8.26 17.32 10.83
N TYR A 55 9.18 16.86 9.98
CA TYR A 55 8.84 16.42 8.62
C TYR A 55 7.94 15.18 8.62
N MET A 56 8.19 14.24 9.52
CA MET A 56 7.34 13.04 9.68
C MET A 56 5.92 13.42 10.11
N ASN A 57 5.77 14.35 11.06
CA ASN A 57 4.46 14.81 11.48
C ASN A 57 3.71 15.51 10.34
N VAL A 58 4.37 16.39 9.59
CA VAL A 58 3.76 17.04 8.43
C VAL A 58 3.28 16.03 7.38
N ALA A 59 4.08 14.99 7.12
CA ALA A 59 3.70 13.92 6.19
C ALA A 59 2.49 13.13 6.70
N ARG A 60 2.50 12.72 7.97
CA ARG A 60 1.40 12.00 8.61
C ARG A 60 0.10 12.82 8.63
N ASP A 61 0.17 14.06 9.07
CA ASP A 61 -0.98 14.96 9.17
C ASP A 61 -1.55 15.31 7.78
N GLY A 62 -0.65 15.45 6.80
CA GLY A 62 -1.02 15.61 5.39
C GLY A 62 -1.80 14.42 4.84
N LEU A 63 -1.32 13.19 5.08
CA LEU A 63 -2.03 11.96 4.68
C LEU A 63 -3.38 11.84 5.39
N ARG A 64 -3.43 12.11 6.71
CA ARG A 64 -4.68 12.08 7.48
C ARG A 64 -5.72 13.03 6.89
N THR A 65 -5.31 14.25 6.55
CA THR A 65 -6.18 15.26 5.95
C THR A 65 -6.64 14.89 4.54
N LEU A 66 -5.70 14.49 3.67
CA LEU A 66 -5.98 14.22 2.26
C LEU A 66 -6.84 12.97 2.04
N LEU A 67 -6.65 11.96 2.88
CA LEU A 67 -7.38 10.69 2.81
C LEU A 67 -8.54 10.62 3.80
N ALA A 68 -8.83 11.71 4.55
CA ALA A 68 -9.84 11.77 5.58
C ALA A 68 -9.75 10.60 6.59
N VAL A 69 -8.51 10.22 6.98
CA VAL A 69 -8.27 9.09 7.89
C VAL A 69 -8.84 9.41 9.27
N PRO A 70 -9.75 8.59 9.83
CA PRO A 70 -10.34 8.81 11.15
C PRO A 70 -9.31 8.79 12.29
N GLU A 71 -9.67 9.36 13.45
CA GLU A 71 -8.78 9.47 14.60
C GLU A 71 -8.43 8.12 15.25
N ASP A 72 -9.29 7.12 15.09
CA ASP A 72 -9.10 5.75 15.59
C ASP A 72 -8.19 4.91 14.70
N TYR A 73 -7.67 5.46 13.58
CA TYR A 73 -6.69 4.83 12.71
C TYR A 73 -5.30 5.40 12.90
N GLU A 74 -4.29 4.52 12.91
CA GLU A 74 -2.89 4.90 12.93
C GLU A 74 -2.27 4.90 11.52
N ILE A 75 -1.41 5.89 11.25
CA ILE A 75 -0.63 5.98 10.01
C ILE A 75 0.80 5.61 10.34
N LEU A 76 1.27 4.51 9.75
CA LEU A 76 2.60 3.95 9.98
C LEU A 76 3.45 4.05 8.72
N PHE A 77 4.70 4.51 8.86
CA PHE A 77 5.71 4.47 7.81
C PHE A 77 6.64 3.28 8.06
N LEU A 78 6.47 2.22 7.29
CA LEU A 78 7.18 0.96 7.47
C LEU A 78 8.20 0.73 6.35
N GLN A 79 9.27 0.03 6.66
CA GLN A 79 10.30 -0.37 5.70
C GLN A 79 9.85 -1.57 4.87
N GLY A 80 10.53 -1.81 3.74
CA GLY A 80 10.44 -3.03 2.95
C GLY A 80 9.41 -3.02 1.84
N GLY A 81 8.67 -1.92 1.68
CA GLY A 81 7.61 -1.78 0.69
C GLY A 81 6.51 -2.82 0.87
N SER A 82 5.60 -2.92 -0.11
CA SER A 82 4.49 -3.89 -0.07
C SER A 82 4.97 -5.34 0.01
N ARG A 83 6.12 -5.68 -0.56
CA ARG A 83 6.63 -7.06 -0.48
C ARG A 83 6.89 -7.53 0.94
N LEU A 84 7.43 -6.69 1.80
CA LEU A 84 7.62 -7.08 3.20
C LEU A 84 6.27 -7.12 3.93
N GLN A 85 5.31 -6.25 3.56
CA GLN A 85 3.95 -6.30 4.13
C GLN A 85 3.26 -7.63 3.85
N PHE A 86 3.47 -8.25 2.67
CA PHE A 86 2.91 -9.57 2.35
C PHE A 86 3.29 -10.64 3.37
N ALA A 87 4.50 -10.57 3.93
CA ALA A 87 4.94 -11.47 5.00
C ALA A 87 4.49 -10.98 6.40
N MET A 88 4.59 -9.66 6.66
CA MET A 88 4.26 -9.10 7.98
C MET A 88 2.78 -9.21 8.33
N ILE A 89 1.88 -9.14 7.35
CA ILE A 89 0.44 -9.30 7.56
C ILE A 89 0.13 -10.66 8.20
N PRO A 90 0.46 -11.81 7.59
CA PRO A 90 0.22 -13.10 8.24
C PRO A 90 0.99 -13.26 9.57
N MET A 91 2.21 -12.72 9.70
CA MET A 91 2.95 -12.75 10.97
C MET A 91 2.23 -12.03 12.11
N ASN A 92 1.43 -11.00 11.82
CA ASN A 92 0.69 -10.23 12.82
C ASN A 92 -0.74 -10.74 13.04
N PHE A 93 -1.41 -11.21 12.00
CA PHE A 93 -2.83 -11.57 12.03
C PHE A 93 -3.07 -13.07 12.16
N GLN A 94 -2.05 -13.90 12.01
CA GLN A 94 -2.16 -15.35 12.20
C GLN A 94 -1.26 -15.82 13.33
N ARG A 95 -1.79 -16.67 14.19
CA ARG A 95 -1.00 -17.47 15.14
C ARG A 95 -0.75 -18.86 14.56
N PRO A 96 0.37 -19.51 14.92
CA PRO A 96 0.57 -20.91 14.55
C PRO A 96 -0.63 -21.77 14.98
N GLN A 97 -1.15 -22.57 14.06
CA GLN A 97 -2.33 -23.46 14.25
C GLN A 97 -3.71 -22.77 14.22
N GLU A 98 -3.78 -21.48 13.91
CA GLU A 98 -5.06 -20.81 13.70
C GLU A 98 -5.60 -21.03 12.28
N LYS A 99 -6.83 -20.54 12.08
CA LYS A 99 -7.55 -20.60 10.81
C LYS A 99 -6.73 -19.99 9.68
N PRO A 100 -6.82 -20.52 8.45
CA PRO A 100 -6.18 -19.90 7.31
C PRO A 100 -6.71 -18.48 7.08
N ALA A 101 -5.93 -17.65 6.42
CA ALA A 101 -6.40 -16.41 5.82
C ALA A 101 -7.03 -16.69 4.44
N ALA A 102 -8.11 -15.97 4.12
CA ALA A 102 -8.76 -16.02 2.82
C ALA A 102 -8.11 -14.99 1.88
N TYR A 103 -7.69 -15.42 0.70
CA TYR A 103 -7.08 -14.53 -0.31
C TYR A 103 -7.91 -14.49 -1.58
N ALA A 104 -8.31 -13.28 -2.01
CA ALA A 104 -8.86 -13.02 -3.33
C ALA A 104 -7.72 -12.61 -4.28
N ILE A 105 -7.33 -13.52 -5.18
CA ILE A 105 -6.20 -13.32 -6.08
C ILE A 105 -6.70 -12.71 -7.39
N THR A 106 -6.65 -11.39 -7.49
CA THR A 106 -7.15 -10.61 -8.62
C THR A 106 -6.07 -10.19 -9.63
N GLY A 107 -4.81 -10.53 -9.34
CA GLY A 107 -3.70 -10.22 -10.23
C GLY A 107 -2.34 -10.65 -9.68
N SER A 108 -1.30 -10.03 -10.23
CA SER A 108 0.10 -10.38 -9.90
C SER A 108 0.48 -10.04 -8.47
N TRP A 109 -0.07 -8.97 -7.90
CA TRP A 109 0.24 -8.58 -6.53
C TRP A 109 -0.47 -9.49 -5.52
N GLY A 110 -1.76 -9.77 -5.72
CA GLY A 110 -2.50 -10.75 -4.93
C GLY A 110 -1.85 -12.12 -4.95
N LYS A 111 -1.35 -12.58 -6.12
CA LYS A 111 -0.63 -13.84 -6.24
C LYS A 111 0.67 -13.86 -5.45
N LYS A 112 1.45 -12.77 -5.48
CA LYS A 112 2.69 -12.65 -4.68
C LYS A 112 2.39 -12.63 -3.19
N ALA A 113 1.38 -11.85 -2.77
CA ALA A 113 0.96 -11.80 -1.38
C ALA A 113 0.51 -13.18 -0.86
N PHE A 114 -0.29 -13.89 -1.64
CA PHE A 114 -0.70 -15.26 -1.33
C PHE A 114 0.49 -16.22 -1.17
N SER A 115 1.47 -16.15 -2.09
CA SER A 115 2.68 -16.99 -2.01
C SER A 115 3.49 -16.71 -0.75
N GLU A 116 3.65 -15.45 -0.34
CA GLU A 116 4.36 -15.10 0.90
C GLU A 116 3.56 -15.55 2.15
N ALA A 117 2.23 -15.43 2.11
CA ALA A 117 1.38 -15.89 3.20
C ALA A 117 1.42 -17.43 3.38
N GLN A 118 1.61 -18.19 2.31
CA GLN A 118 1.81 -19.63 2.38
C GLN A 118 3.16 -20.03 3.01
N VAL A 119 4.16 -19.18 2.92
CA VAL A 119 5.48 -19.41 3.53
C VAL A 119 5.49 -19.02 5.01
N THR A 120 4.83 -17.92 5.36
CA THR A 120 4.89 -17.33 6.70
C THR A 120 3.73 -17.70 7.60
N GLY A 121 2.65 -18.23 7.04
CA GLY A 121 1.42 -18.57 7.73
C GLY A 121 0.64 -19.68 7.02
N ASN A 122 -0.69 -19.61 7.09
CA ASN A 122 -1.61 -20.51 6.43
C ASN A 122 -2.61 -19.69 5.60
N ALA A 123 -2.65 -19.89 4.29
CA ALA A 123 -3.51 -19.14 3.39
C ALA A 123 -4.25 -20.05 2.41
N THR A 124 -5.50 -19.69 2.12
CA THR A 124 -6.37 -20.35 1.15
C THR A 124 -6.82 -19.33 0.12
N ALA A 125 -6.64 -19.63 -1.16
CA ALA A 125 -7.24 -18.85 -2.22
C ALA A 125 -8.75 -19.14 -2.25
N VAL A 126 -9.55 -18.14 -1.91
CA VAL A 126 -11.02 -18.22 -1.98
C VAL A 126 -11.54 -17.82 -3.37
N TRP A 127 -10.72 -17.10 -4.11
CA TRP A 127 -10.92 -16.80 -5.51
C TRP A 127 -9.57 -16.61 -6.19
N ASP A 128 -9.43 -17.11 -7.42
CA ASP A 128 -8.23 -16.91 -8.25
C ASP A 128 -8.64 -16.69 -9.71
N GLY A 129 -8.44 -15.46 -10.20
CA GLY A 129 -8.72 -15.05 -11.57
C GLY A 129 -7.68 -15.49 -12.60
N GLY A 130 -6.70 -16.31 -12.23
CA GLY A 130 -5.63 -16.74 -13.11
C GLY A 130 -6.13 -17.49 -14.38
N ALA A 131 -7.25 -18.18 -14.29
CA ALA A 131 -7.84 -18.92 -15.41
C ALA A 131 -8.33 -18.01 -16.56
N ASP A 132 -8.75 -16.78 -16.26
CA ASP A 132 -9.16 -15.78 -17.25
C ASP A 132 -8.14 -14.65 -17.44
N HIS A 133 -6.90 -14.88 -17.00
CA HIS A 133 -5.81 -13.90 -17.03
C HIS A 133 -6.10 -12.63 -16.21
N TYR A 134 -6.84 -12.77 -15.11
CA TYR A 134 -7.21 -11.67 -14.21
C TYR A 134 -7.99 -10.54 -14.90
N ARG A 135 -8.99 -10.89 -15.73
CA ARG A 135 -9.83 -9.92 -16.44
C ARG A 135 -11.15 -9.63 -15.73
N SER A 136 -11.45 -10.40 -14.69
CA SER A 136 -12.65 -10.26 -13.89
C SER A 136 -12.34 -10.13 -12.40
N LEU A 137 -13.32 -9.69 -11.66
CA LEU A 137 -13.34 -9.67 -10.20
C LEU A 137 -14.26 -10.78 -9.68
N PRO A 138 -14.04 -11.25 -8.43
CA PRO A 138 -14.95 -12.18 -7.78
C PRO A 138 -16.34 -11.55 -7.58
N GLU A 139 -17.37 -12.38 -7.60
CA GLU A 139 -18.73 -11.95 -7.20
C GLU A 139 -18.75 -11.57 -5.71
N GLN A 140 -19.58 -10.59 -5.37
CA GLN A 140 -19.74 -10.10 -4.00
C GLN A 140 -21.14 -10.47 -3.48
N PRO A 141 -21.28 -10.71 -2.16
CA PRO A 141 -20.24 -10.79 -1.10
C PRO A 141 -19.42 -12.07 -1.19
N PHE A 142 -18.25 -12.10 -0.54
CA PHE A 142 -17.41 -13.31 -0.48
C PHE A 142 -18.03 -14.47 0.32
N ASN A 143 -19.05 -14.22 1.13
CA ASN A 143 -19.76 -15.22 1.95
C ASN A 143 -18.82 -16.10 2.81
N LEU A 144 -17.79 -15.51 3.41
CA LEU A 144 -16.79 -16.19 4.20
C LEU A 144 -17.30 -16.50 5.62
N ASP A 145 -17.10 -17.74 6.07
CA ASP A 145 -17.42 -18.14 7.44
C ASP A 145 -16.33 -17.66 8.43
N PRO A 146 -16.67 -16.83 9.43
CA PRO A 146 -15.72 -16.34 10.43
C PRO A 146 -15.16 -17.47 11.33
N ASN A 147 -15.76 -18.66 11.31
CA ASN A 147 -15.21 -19.83 11.98
C ASN A 147 -14.12 -20.55 11.19
N GLN A 148 -13.99 -20.26 9.89
CA GLN A 148 -13.04 -20.92 8.99
C GLN A 148 -11.83 -20.04 8.65
N TYR A 149 -11.96 -18.70 8.69
CA TYR A 149 -10.90 -17.78 8.27
C TYR A 149 -10.54 -16.76 9.36
N SER A 150 -9.26 -16.38 9.41
CA SER A 150 -8.73 -15.37 10.34
C SER A 150 -8.92 -13.93 9.82
N TYR A 151 -8.67 -13.70 8.54
CA TYR A 151 -8.89 -12.44 7.82
C TYR A 151 -9.11 -12.70 6.33
N CYS A 152 -9.62 -11.70 5.62
CA CYS A 152 -9.71 -11.69 4.16
C CYS A 152 -8.74 -10.66 3.59
N TYR A 153 -7.89 -11.08 2.64
CA TYR A 153 -6.95 -10.23 1.95
C TYR A 153 -7.39 -10.01 0.50
N TYR A 154 -7.32 -8.77 0.06
CA TYR A 154 -7.51 -8.41 -1.34
C TYR A 154 -6.58 -7.27 -1.75
N VAL A 155 -6.38 -7.10 -3.04
CA VAL A 155 -5.66 -5.97 -3.65
C VAL A 155 -6.69 -5.04 -4.26
N SER A 156 -6.77 -3.80 -3.78
CA SER A 156 -7.75 -2.82 -4.24
C SER A 156 -7.56 -2.46 -5.72
N ASN A 157 -6.28 -2.40 -6.16
CA ASN A 157 -5.92 -2.05 -7.52
C ASN A 157 -4.68 -2.83 -7.98
N GLU A 158 -4.88 -3.82 -8.81
CA GLU A 158 -3.82 -4.58 -9.49
C GLU A 158 -3.20 -3.74 -10.61
N THR A 159 -2.16 -3.01 -10.31
CA THR A 159 -1.55 -2.00 -11.20
C THR A 159 -1.01 -2.58 -12.52
N ILE A 160 -0.64 -3.86 -12.55
CA ILE A 160 -0.11 -4.53 -13.77
C ILE A 160 -1.26 -4.94 -14.69
N GLN A 161 -2.30 -5.56 -14.16
CA GLN A 161 -3.45 -6.04 -14.92
C GLN A 161 -4.48 -4.93 -15.21
N GLY A 162 -4.46 -3.85 -14.42
CA GLY A 162 -5.44 -2.77 -14.53
C GLY A 162 -6.81 -3.17 -14.01
N VAL A 163 -6.86 -4.06 -13.03
CA VAL A 163 -8.09 -4.53 -12.39
C VAL A 163 -8.25 -3.83 -11.05
N GLN A 164 -9.39 -3.21 -10.80
CA GLN A 164 -9.65 -2.42 -9.60
C GLN A 164 -11.06 -2.72 -9.07
N PHE A 165 -11.16 -2.89 -7.75
CA PHE A 165 -12.45 -2.90 -7.07
C PHE A 165 -13.02 -1.47 -7.06
N ALA A 166 -14.32 -1.34 -7.35
CA ALA A 166 -15.01 -0.06 -7.27
C ALA A 166 -15.30 0.33 -5.82
N ASP A 167 -15.62 -0.67 -5.00
CA ASP A 167 -15.94 -0.54 -3.58
C ASP A 167 -15.18 -1.61 -2.78
N GLU A 168 -15.10 -1.45 -1.47
CA GLU A 168 -14.54 -2.48 -0.59
C GLU A 168 -15.37 -3.77 -0.67
N PRO A 169 -14.74 -4.94 -0.85
CA PRO A 169 -15.48 -6.20 -0.88
C PRO A 169 -16.07 -6.51 0.49
N ASP A 170 -17.27 -7.04 0.49
CA ASP A 170 -17.94 -7.48 1.72
C ASP A 170 -17.37 -8.83 2.19
N SER A 171 -16.58 -8.78 3.25
CA SER A 171 -16.01 -9.96 3.93
C SER A 171 -16.89 -10.45 5.10
N GLY A 172 -18.05 -9.85 5.31
CA GLY A 172 -18.94 -10.14 6.42
C GLY A 172 -18.36 -9.71 7.78
N LYS A 173 -18.12 -10.67 8.67
CA LYS A 173 -17.55 -10.42 10.03
C LYS A 173 -16.04 -10.68 10.11
N ILE A 174 -15.41 -11.02 9.02
CA ILE A 174 -13.96 -11.32 8.99
C ILE A 174 -13.21 -10.01 8.76
N PRO A 175 -12.12 -9.73 9.53
CA PRO A 175 -11.28 -8.58 9.29
C PRO A 175 -10.83 -8.51 7.84
N LEU A 176 -10.95 -7.34 7.20
CA LEU A 176 -10.55 -7.11 5.83
C LEU A 176 -9.17 -6.46 5.79
N VAL A 177 -8.27 -7.00 5.00
CA VAL A 177 -6.93 -6.48 4.76
C VAL A 177 -6.83 -6.08 3.28
N CYS A 178 -6.52 -4.82 3.05
CA CYS A 178 -6.40 -4.21 1.73
C CYS A 178 -4.95 -3.86 1.41
N ASP A 179 -4.48 -4.19 0.20
CA ASP A 179 -3.24 -3.71 -0.41
C ASP A 179 -3.55 -2.73 -1.56
#